data_bab37aba31ef670c841798130e41c65a
#
_entry.id   bab37aba31ef670c841798130e41c65a
#
_cell.length_a   1.000
_cell.length_b   1.000
_cell.length_c   1.000
_cell.angle_alpha   90.00
_cell.angle_beta   90.00
_cell.angle_gamma   90.00
#
_symmetry.space_group_name_H-M   'P 1'
#
loop_
_entity.id
_entity.type
_entity.pdbx_description
1 polymer ?
#
loop_
_entity_poly.entity_id
_entity_poly.type
_entity_poly.pdbx_seq_one_letter_code
_entity_poly.pdbx_strand_id
1 'polypeptide(L)'
;MLRSIATVSISGTLPEKLHAIAAAGYQGVEIFENDLLYYTGTPAEIRQLAADLGLKITLFQPFRDFEGASRAQFAANMARARRKFALMRELGCETLLLCSNVQPDCSADSELQVADLRALATLAEEEGIAIGYEALAWGTHVNRWQQAWERVRRVDSPSLGLVLDSFHILARGDTLDALPSVPVEKITFVQLADAPYMKMDLLEWSRHFRCFPGQGELPLEAFAEQITRCGYRGPWSLEIFNDGFRASPNGATAKDGYRSLLWLEEQTRRRLPTCDADLFSPPPLPVYHGLEFIEFAASAAEAQRLGQHLQALGFQHEGSHRSRRVTLWRNGGARIVINHQPHSWADHFYQRHGVSLCAMALRVEHSASLVARARALGYATWQGDAGPNETPIPAICAPDGSLIYLIDAGEAIYERDFHLRDGVTVREDYLGIDHLALGMEADSRDNWVMFFRTVFGFSLEHEQTLPDPYGLVRSLAVRSPQGDIRLALNISQSRATQIARSVACYQGAGLQHAAFACRDLPAACDQLAEVARHTLPIPANYYDDLLARFGGELDVGQLQRQQLLYDRDPQGGDFLHLYTRPFTAGRFFFELTERRAGYALYGAANAAVRLAAMQYC
;
A
#
# COMPACT_ATOMS: atom_id res chain seq x y z
N MET A 1 -16.75 13.68 -8.18
CA MET A 1 -17.49 12.68 -7.37
C MET A 1 -17.51 13.10 -5.91
N LEU A 2 -18.55 12.78 -5.12
CA LEU A 2 -18.54 12.96 -3.67
C LEU A 2 -17.78 11.80 -3.03
N ARG A 3 -16.70 12.08 -2.30
CA ARG A 3 -15.88 11.07 -1.63
C ARG A 3 -16.34 10.91 -0.20
N SER A 4 -16.67 9.67 0.17
CA SER A 4 -17.23 9.29 1.46
C SER A 4 -16.48 8.11 2.07
N ILE A 5 -16.66 7.90 3.37
CA ILE A 5 -16.11 6.76 4.09
C ILE A 5 -17.06 6.37 5.24
N ALA A 6 -17.23 5.08 5.46
CA ALA A 6 -17.97 4.57 6.60
C ALA A 6 -17.14 4.67 7.89
N THR A 7 -17.73 5.10 8.98
CA THR A 7 -17.05 5.25 10.27
C THR A 7 -16.49 3.95 10.82
N VAL A 8 -17.01 2.80 10.37
CA VAL A 8 -16.47 1.47 10.70
C VAL A 8 -15.07 1.24 10.18
N SER A 9 -14.64 1.97 9.16
CA SER A 9 -13.37 1.79 8.46
C SER A 9 -12.14 2.26 9.23
N ILE A 10 -12.32 3.07 10.28
CA ILE A 10 -11.23 3.67 11.05
C ILE A 10 -11.46 3.56 12.56
N SER A 11 -10.38 3.69 13.34
CA SER A 11 -10.40 3.62 14.81
C SER A 11 -10.93 4.90 15.47
N GLY A 12 -11.27 4.82 16.75
CA GLY A 12 -11.63 5.96 17.59
C GLY A 12 -13.12 6.06 17.91
N THR A 13 -13.49 7.03 18.73
CA THR A 13 -14.88 7.43 19.00
C THR A 13 -15.49 8.14 17.80
N LEU A 14 -16.82 8.20 17.71
CA LEU A 14 -17.49 8.84 16.58
C LEU A 14 -17.02 10.29 16.33
N PRO A 15 -16.90 11.18 17.33
CA PRO A 15 -16.35 12.52 17.11
C PRO A 15 -14.91 12.51 16.59
N GLU A 16 -14.02 11.67 17.14
CA GLU A 16 -12.63 11.55 16.67
C GLU A 16 -12.57 11.10 15.20
N LYS A 17 -13.43 10.15 14.83
CA LYS A 17 -13.56 9.68 13.45
C LYS A 17 -14.00 10.81 12.51
N LEU A 18 -15.03 11.58 12.87
CA LEU A 18 -15.52 12.71 12.07
C LEU A 18 -14.43 13.76 11.84
N HIS A 19 -13.67 14.12 12.89
CA HIS A 19 -12.52 15.03 12.74
C HIS A 19 -11.44 14.48 11.82
N ALA A 20 -11.08 13.18 11.94
CA ALA A 20 -10.08 12.55 11.10
C ALA A 20 -10.53 12.48 9.62
N ILE A 21 -11.79 12.16 9.37
CA ILE A 21 -12.42 12.09 8.06
C ILE A 21 -12.41 13.48 7.39
N ALA A 22 -12.86 14.51 8.09
CA ALA A 22 -12.85 15.88 7.58
C ALA A 22 -11.42 16.37 7.28
N ALA A 23 -10.48 16.15 8.18
CA ALA A 23 -9.08 16.52 8.03
C ALA A 23 -8.37 15.79 6.86
N ALA A 24 -8.86 14.61 6.47
CA ALA A 24 -8.37 13.86 5.30
C ALA A 24 -8.89 14.42 3.97
N GLY A 25 -9.98 15.22 3.96
CA GLY A 25 -10.54 15.88 2.77
C GLY A 25 -11.82 15.25 2.23
N TYR A 26 -12.44 14.32 2.93
CA TYR A 26 -13.75 13.76 2.55
C TYR A 26 -14.85 14.82 2.62
N GLN A 27 -15.89 14.64 1.79
CA GLN A 27 -17.11 15.45 1.78
C GLN A 27 -18.30 14.69 2.36
N GLY A 28 -18.20 13.37 2.49
CA GLY A 28 -19.27 12.51 2.98
C GLY A 28 -18.80 11.52 4.05
N VAL A 29 -19.76 11.06 4.85
CA VAL A 29 -19.54 10.03 5.86
C VAL A 29 -20.76 9.12 5.95
N GLU A 30 -20.52 7.80 6.05
CA GLU A 30 -21.53 6.84 6.44
C GLU A 30 -21.44 6.62 7.96
N ILE A 31 -22.56 6.69 8.64
CA ILE A 31 -22.60 6.44 10.08
C ILE A 31 -22.92 4.96 10.34
N PHE A 32 -21.95 4.25 10.90
CA PHE A 32 -22.14 2.90 11.40
C PHE A 32 -22.84 2.97 12.77
N GLU A 33 -23.99 2.29 12.89
CA GLU A 33 -24.86 2.41 14.07
C GLU A 33 -24.14 2.16 15.39
N ASN A 34 -23.23 1.17 15.45
CA ASN A 34 -22.51 0.87 16.67
C ASN A 34 -21.68 2.07 17.16
N ASP A 35 -21.12 2.87 16.27
CA ASP A 35 -20.37 4.06 16.64
C ASP A 35 -21.27 5.12 17.28
N LEU A 36 -22.51 5.23 16.81
CA LEU A 36 -23.52 6.11 17.40
C LEU A 36 -24.00 5.57 18.77
N LEU A 37 -24.12 4.23 18.93
CA LEU A 37 -24.48 3.61 20.21
C LEU A 37 -23.43 3.82 21.30
N TYR A 38 -22.15 3.95 20.93
CA TYR A 38 -21.06 4.27 21.88
C TYR A 38 -20.96 5.77 22.19
N TYR A 39 -21.66 6.62 21.43
CA TYR A 39 -21.66 8.06 21.68
C TYR A 39 -22.64 8.40 22.82
N THR A 40 -22.17 9.18 23.77
CA THR A 40 -22.96 9.53 24.97
C THR A 40 -23.89 10.73 24.78
N GLY A 41 -23.77 11.46 23.68
CA GLY A 41 -24.63 12.59 23.32
C GLY A 41 -25.80 12.17 22.43
N THR A 42 -26.41 13.13 21.76
CA THR A 42 -27.59 12.97 20.93
C THR A 42 -27.23 12.84 19.44
N PRO A 43 -28.08 12.21 18.60
CA PRO A 43 -27.89 12.22 17.16
C PRO A 43 -27.85 13.62 16.54
N ALA A 44 -28.59 14.58 17.12
CA ALA A 44 -28.59 15.96 16.68
C ALA A 44 -27.23 16.66 16.89
N GLU A 45 -26.51 16.33 17.97
CA GLU A 45 -25.13 16.81 18.17
C GLU A 45 -24.15 16.25 17.13
N ILE A 46 -24.29 14.99 16.75
CA ILE A 46 -23.48 14.39 15.67
C ILE A 46 -23.79 15.05 14.32
N ARG A 47 -25.08 15.32 14.03
CA ARG A 47 -25.46 16.09 12.83
C ARG A 47 -24.80 17.47 12.82
N GLN A 48 -24.84 18.19 13.95
CA GLN A 48 -24.22 19.51 14.05
C GLN A 48 -22.71 19.44 13.86
N LEU A 49 -22.04 18.49 14.53
CA LEU A 49 -20.60 18.29 14.38
C LEU A 49 -20.21 17.97 12.94
N ALA A 50 -20.94 17.07 12.25
CA ALA A 50 -20.69 16.76 10.85
C ALA A 50 -20.85 18.01 9.97
N ALA A 51 -21.89 18.81 10.18
CA ALA A 51 -22.12 20.07 9.46
C ALA A 51 -20.99 21.09 9.71
N ASP A 52 -20.57 21.27 10.95
CA ASP A 52 -19.46 22.18 11.33
C ASP A 52 -18.13 21.76 10.67
N LEU A 53 -17.94 20.47 10.45
CA LEU A 53 -16.79 19.90 9.77
C LEU A 53 -16.93 19.86 8.21
N GLY A 54 -18.07 20.32 7.67
CA GLY A 54 -18.33 20.29 6.23
C GLY A 54 -18.62 18.88 5.67
N LEU A 55 -19.01 17.93 6.52
CA LEU A 55 -19.32 16.56 6.13
C LEU A 55 -20.83 16.38 5.94
N LYS A 56 -21.23 15.79 4.80
CA LYS A 56 -22.59 15.30 4.58
C LYS A 56 -22.70 13.87 5.13
N ILE A 57 -23.67 13.60 5.99
CA ILE A 57 -24.02 12.23 6.38
C ILE A 57 -24.76 11.60 5.21
N THR A 58 -24.10 10.67 4.51
CA THR A 58 -24.56 10.13 3.22
C THR A 58 -25.38 8.87 3.35
N LEU A 59 -25.15 8.09 4.44
CA LEU A 59 -25.81 6.81 4.68
C LEU A 59 -25.80 6.49 6.17
N PHE A 60 -26.89 5.88 6.66
CA PHE A 60 -26.96 5.24 7.99
C PHE A 60 -27.01 3.73 7.82
N GLN A 61 -26.21 2.99 8.57
CA GLN A 61 -26.04 1.55 8.40
C GLN A 61 -25.76 0.79 9.70
N PRO A 62 -26.07 -0.52 9.76
CA PRO A 62 -26.88 -1.30 8.83
C PRO A 62 -28.30 -1.54 9.36
N PHE A 63 -29.27 -1.78 8.49
CA PHE A 63 -30.55 -2.39 8.83
C PHE A 63 -30.61 -3.80 8.27
N ARG A 64 -30.89 -4.79 9.10
CA ARG A 64 -30.70 -6.22 8.79
C ARG A 64 -31.94 -7.07 9.09
N ASP A 65 -31.97 -8.29 8.51
CA ASP A 65 -32.90 -9.38 8.83
C ASP A 65 -34.37 -8.97 8.64
N PHE A 66 -34.67 -8.36 7.48
CA PHE A 66 -35.99 -7.76 7.26
C PHE A 66 -36.89 -8.62 6.38
N GLU A 67 -36.51 -8.85 5.10
CA GLU A 67 -37.37 -9.51 4.13
C GLU A 67 -37.44 -11.03 4.38
N GLY A 68 -38.61 -11.63 4.10
CA GLY A 68 -38.85 -13.05 4.28
C GLY A 68 -38.93 -13.51 5.74
N ALA A 69 -38.98 -12.59 6.68
CA ALA A 69 -39.12 -12.90 8.11
C ALA A 69 -40.50 -13.49 8.42
N SER A 70 -40.62 -14.23 9.55
CA SER A 70 -41.94 -14.66 10.04
C SER A 70 -42.89 -13.48 10.24
N ARG A 71 -44.19 -13.65 10.15
CA ARG A 71 -45.14 -12.52 10.24
C ARG A 71 -45.07 -11.78 11.57
N ALA A 72 -44.77 -12.48 12.67
CA ALA A 72 -44.57 -11.86 13.98
C ALA A 72 -43.26 -11.01 13.96
N GLN A 73 -42.19 -11.55 13.40
CA GLN A 73 -40.91 -10.83 13.27
C GLN A 73 -41.02 -9.65 12.30
N PHE A 74 -41.77 -9.80 11.21
CA PHE A 74 -42.03 -8.71 10.26
C PHE A 74 -42.72 -7.51 10.93
N ALA A 75 -43.75 -7.77 11.75
CA ALA A 75 -44.42 -6.69 12.48
C ALA A 75 -43.46 -5.95 13.46
N ALA A 76 -42.59 -6.71 14.14
CA ALA A 76 -41.55 -6.14 15.00
C ALA A 76 -40.51 -5.35 14.19
N ASN A 77 -40.13 -5.86 13.00
CA ASN A 77 -39.18 -5.20 12.08
C ASN A 77 -39.76 -3.88 11.52
N MET A 78 -41.04 -3.82 11.20
CA MET A 78 -41.71 -2.58 10.79
C MET A 78 -41.72 -1.52 11.93
N ALA A 79 -41.96 -1.94 13.17
CA ALA A 79 -41.86 -1.04 14.32
C ALA A 79 -40.40 -0.59 14.56
N ARG A 80 -39.43 -1.46 14.34
CA ARG A 80 -38.00 -1.12 14.39
C ARG A 80 -37.64 -0.11 13.29
N ALA A 81 -38.13 -0.28 12.06
CA ALA A 81 -37.90 0.65 10.95
C ALA A 81 -38.39 2.07 11.28
N ARG A 82 -39.61 2.21 11.83
CA ARG A 82 -40.12 3.53 12.25
C ARG A 82 -39.20 4.25 13.26
N ARG A 83 -38.67 3.49 14.22
CA ARG A 83 -37.73 4.06 15.21
C ARG A 83 -36.41 4.44 14.56
N LYS A 84 -35.92 3.65 13.58
CA LYS A 84 -34.69 4.00 12.81
C LYS A 84 -34.91 5.27 11.98
N PHE A 85 -36.03 5.41 11.31
CA PHE A 85 -36.34 6.62 10.53
C PHE A 85 -36.45 7.87 11.42
N ALA A 86 -37.01 7.74 12.61
CA ALA A 86 -37.02 8.83 13.59
C ALA A 86 -35.60 9.24 14.02
N LEU A 87 -34.74 8.26 14.32
CA LEU A 87 -33.31 8.48 14.64
C LEU A 87 -32.59 9.15 13.46
N MET A 88 -32.82 8.68 12.24
CA MET A 88 -32.20 9.24 11.02
C MET A 88 -32.60 10.70 10.78
N ARG A 89 -33.83 11.08 11.07
CA ARG A 89 -34.27 12.49 11.01
C ARG A 89 -33.50 13.37 11.98
N GLU A 90 -33.30 12.91 13.22
CA GLU A 90 -32.47 13.63 14.19
C GLU A 90 -31.02 13.75 13.72
N LEU A 91 -30.49 12.68 13.15
CA LEU A 91 -29.14 12.60 12.60
C LEU A 91 -28.97 13.43 11.30
N GLY A 92 -30.07 13.77 10.63
CA GLY A 92 -30.04 14.47 9.33
C GLY A 92 -29.57 13.58 8.17
N CYS A 93 -29.85 12.28 8.24
CA CYS A 93 -29.51 11.29 7.20
C CYS A 93 -30.78 10.78 6.53
N GLU A 94 -30.80 10.80 5.18
CA GLU A 94 -31.96 10.44 4.38
C GLU A 94 -31.84 9.05 3.71
N THR A 95 -30.70 8.38 3.84
CA THR A 95 -30.47 7.08 3.18
C THR A 95 -30.14 6.00 4.20
N LEU A 96 -30.88 4.88 4.13
CA LEU A 96 -30.69 3.70 4.98
C LEU A 96 -30.10 2.54 4.15
N LEU A 97 -29.04 1.90 4.66
CA LEU A 97 -28.55 0.62 4.14
C LEU A 97 -29.42 -0.52 4.69
N LEU A 98 -30.12 -1.21 3.83
CA LEU A 98 -30.81 -2.47 4.11
C LEU A 98 -30.01 -3.63 3.55
N CYS A 99 -29.46 -4.47 4.42
CA CYS A 99 -28.77 -5.70 4.03
C CYS A 99 -29.76 -6.86 3.84
N SER A 100 -29.50 -7.71 2.86
CA SER A 100 -30.27 -8.94 2.64
C SER A 100 -30.25 -9.85 3.88
N ASN A 101 -31.34 -10.60 4.07
CA ASN A 101 -31.54 -11.44 5.24
C ASN A 101 -30.56 -12.62 5.27
N VAL A 102 -29.93 -12.82 6.43
CA VAL A 102 -28.94 -13.88 6.67
C VAL A 102 -29.46 -14.98 7.62
N GLN A 103 -30.69 -14.83 8.12
CA GLN A 103 -31.26 -15.79 9.06
C GLN A 103 -31.59 -17.11 8.34
N PRO A 104 -31.26 -18.26 8.94
CA PRO A 104 -31.46 -19.55 8.28
C PRO A 104 -32.93 -19.92 8.10
N ASP A 105 -33.84 -19.32 8.88
CA ASP A 105 -35.29 -19.55 8.88
C ASP A 105 -36.07 -18.53 8.05
N CYS A 106 -35.41 -17.61 7.36
CA CYS A 106 -36.09 -16.67 6.48
C CYS A 106 -36.64 -17.39 5.23
N SER A 107 -37.78 -16.90 4.73
CA SER A 107 -38.49 -17.50 3.61
C SER A 107 -37.77 -17.33 2.28
N ALA A 108 -37.67 -18.41 1.50
CA ALA A 108 -37.20 -18.39 0.12
C ALA A 108 -38.24 -17.82 -0.88
N ASP A 109 -39.48 -17.61 -0.45
CA ASP A 109 -40.57 -17.13 -1.30
C ASP A 109 -40.31 -15.67 -1.74
N SER A 110 -39.98 -15.50 -3.01
CA SER A 110 -39.67 -14.19 -3.59
C SER A 110 -40.88 -13.24 -3.60
N GLU A 111 -42.11 -13.75 -3.67
CA GLU A 111 -43.34 -12.94 -3.59
C GLU A 111 -43.47 -12.33 -2.20
N LEU A 112 -43.20 -13.12 -1.16
CA LEU A 112 -43.20 -12.67 0.22
C LEU A 112 -42.10 -11.62 0.46
N GLN A 113 -40.88 -11.89 -0.02
CA GLN A 113 -39.76 -10.91 0.10
C GLN A 113 -40.09 -9.59 -0.58
N VAL A 114 -40.69 -9.63 -1.78
CA VAL A 114 -41.11 -8.42 -2.52
C VAL A 114 -42.24 -7.68 -1.79
N ALA A 115 -43.20 -8.41 -1.20
CA ALA A 115 -44.28 -7.81 -0.42
C ALA A 115 -43.74 -7.10 0.85
N ASP A 116 -42.79 -7.75 1.55
CA ASP A 116 -42.14 -7.17 2.73
C ASP A 116 -41.35 -5.89 2.37
N LEU A 117 -40.52 -5.95 1.31
CA LEU A 117 -39.78 -4.80 0.83
C LEU A 117 -40.69 -3.66 0.34
N ARG A 118 -41.82 -3.97 -0.29
CA ARG A 118 -42.81 -2.98 -0.70
C ARG A 118 -43.44 -2.25 0.50
N ALA A 119 -43.77 -2.98 1.56
CA ALA A 119 -44.30 -2.38 2.79
C ALA A 119 -43.28 -1.44 3.46
N LEU A 120 -41.99 -1.83 3.47
CA LEU A 120 -40.93 -0.98 4.00
C LEU A 120 -40.70 0.25 3.11
N ALA A 121 -40.72 0.09 1.78
CA ALA A 121 -40.56 1.19 0.82
C ALA A 121 -41.70 2.22 0.92
N THR A 122 -42.95 1.76 1.13
CA THR A 122 -44.09 2.66 1.38
C THR A 122 -43.89 3.48 2.65
N LEU A 123 -43.46 2.84 3.74
CA LEU A 123 -43.15 3.56 4.98
C LEU A 123 -42.01 4.56 4.78
N ALA A 124 -40.98 4.18 4.02
CA ALA A 124 -39.83 5.05 3.74
C ALA A 124 -40.23 6.27 2.88
N GLU A 125 -41.15 6.08 1.92
CA GLU A 125 -41.68 7.18 1.10
C GLU A 125 -42.46 8.19 1.93
N GLU A 126 -43.32 7.71 2.87
CA GLU A 126 -44.04 8.56 3.83
C GLU A 126 -43.11 9.40 4.72
N GLU A 127 -41.92 8.87 5.04
CA GLU A 127 -40.94 9.50 5.93
C GLU A 127 -39.82 10.24 5.17
N GLY A 128 -39.85 10.25 3.85
CA GLY A 128 -38.83 10.92 3.01
C GLY A 128 -37.46 10.22 3.07
N ILE A 129 -37.43 8.91 3.31
CA ILE A 129 -36.21 8.10 3.40
C ILE A 129 -36.00 7.30 2.11
N ALA A 130 -34.79 7.26 1.62
CA ALA A 130 -34.35 6.33 0.56
C ALA A 130 -33.76 5.07 1.20
N ILE A 131 -34.11 3.92 0.67
CA ILE A 131 -33.55 2.62 1.08
C ILE A 131 -32.65 2.10 -0.04
N GLY A 132 -31.41 1.83 0.30
CA GLY A 132 -30.50 1.08 -0.54
C GLY A 132 -30.47 -0.40 -0.12
N TYR A 133 -30.91 -1.29 -0.98
CA TYR A 133 -30.95 -2.73 -0.71
C TYR A 133 -29.68 -3.39 -1.24
N GLU A 134 -28.94 -4.02 -0.34
CA GLU A 134 -27.66 -4.67 -0.59
C GLU A 134 -27.78 -6.20 -0.51
N ALA A 135 -27.24 -6.90 -1.50
CA ALA A 135 -27.06 -8.35 -1.44
C ALA A 135 -25.73 -8.69 -0.73
N LEU A 136 -25.81 -9.07 0.54
CA LEU A 136 -24.63 -9.60 1.25
C LEU A 136 -24.15 -10.90 0.58
N ALA A 137 -22.84 -11.06 0.40
CA ALA A 137 -22.27 -12.25 -0.24
C ALA A 137 -22.63 -13.58 0.48
N TRP A 138 -23.01 -13.53 1.74
CA TRP A 138 -23.51 -14.65 2.56
C TRP A 138 -25.00 -14.59 2.87
N GLY A 139 -25.75 -13.76 2.14
CA GLY A 139 -27.22 -13.71 2.26
C GLY A 139 -27.85 -15.08 2.02
N THR A 140 -28.87 -15.43 2.80
CA THR A 140 -29.47 -16.79 2.74
C THR A 140 -30.11 -17.06 1.38
N HIS A 141 -30.89 -16.14 0.85
CA HIS A 141 -31.61 -16.30 -0.43
C HIS A 141 -31.25 -15.21 -1.45
N VAL A 142 -30.83 -14.03 -0.98
CA VAL A 142 -30.38 -12.92 -1.82
C VAL A 142 -28.92 -12.66 -1.48
N ASN A 143 -28.01 -13.17 -2.33
CA ASN A 143 -26.58 -13.09 -2.13
C ASN A 143 -25.80 -12.68 -3.39
N ARG A 144 -26.54 -12.23 -4.42
CA ARG A 144 -26.03 -11.65 -5.65
C ARG A 144 -26.78 -10.36 -5.97
N TRP A 145 -26.10 -9.35 -6.48
CA TRP A 145 -26.71 -8.06 -6.80
C TRP A 145 -27.86 -8.19 -7.82
N GLN A 146 -27.81 -9.16 -8.75
CA GLN A 146 -28.88 -9.41 -9.72
C GLN A 146 -30.16 -9.88 -9.02
N GLN A 147 -30.04 -10.66 -7.94
CA GLN A 147 -31.20 -11.10 -7.14
C GLN A 147 -31.80 -9.91 -6.37
N ALA A 148 -30.96 -9.03 -5.81
CA ALA A 148 -31.44 -7.80 -5.19
C ALA A 148 -32.13 -6.89 -6.21
N TRP A 149 -31.54 -6.72 -7.40
CA TRP A 149 -32.17 -5.98 -8.50
C TRP A 149 -33.54 -6.54 -8.90
N GLU A 150 -33.66 -7.83 -9.01
CA GLU A 150 -34.95 -8.46 -9.34
C GLU A 150 -36.05 -8.08 -8.32
N ARG A 151 -35.72 -8.05 -7.00
CA ARG A 151 -36.67 -7.62 -5.95
C ARG A 151 -36.95 -6.13 -6.04
N VAL A 152 -35.94 -5.29 -6.15
CA VAL A 152 -36.08 -3.83 -6.30
C VAL A 152 -36.95 -3.47 -7.50
N ARG A 153 -36.70 -4.09 -8.65
CA ARG A 153 -37.47 -3.88 -9.89
C ARG A 153 -38.95 -4.26 -9.71
N ARG A 154 -39.26 -5.34 -9.00
CA ARG A 154 -40.62 -5.81 -8.74
C ARG A 154 -41.36 -4.98 -7.71
N VAL A 155 -40.66 -4.43 -6.73
CA VAL A 155 -41.25 -3.46 -5.78
C VAL A 155 -41.62 -2.17 -6.50
N ASP A 156 -40.76 -1.68 -7.36
CA ASP A 156 -40.95 -0.49 -8.22
C ASP A 156 -41.34 0.76 -7.42
N SER A 157 -40.65 1.02 -6.32
CA SER A 157 -40.83 2.24 -5.50
C SER A 157 -39.70 3.22 -5.74
N PRO A 158 -39.96 4.54 -5.77
CA PRO A 158 -38.90 5.55 -5.84
C PRO A 158 -38.00 5.56 -4.59
N SER A 159 -38.50 5.08 -3.45
CA SER A 159 -37.78 5.01 -2.16
C SER A 159 -36.97 3.74 -1.97
N LEU A 160 -36.92 2.83 -2.95
CA LEU A 160 -36.11 1.61 -2.90
C LEU A 160 -35.22 1.49 -4.14
N GLY A 161 -33.93 1.38 -3.93
CA GLY A 161 -32.94 1.13 -4.95
C GLY A 161 -31.86 0.16 -4.46
N LEU A 162 -30.77 0.04 -5.23
CA LEU A 162 -29.66 -0.86 -4.93
C LEU A 162 -28.54 -0.14 -4.19
N VAL A 163 -27.89 -0.85 -3.28
CA VAL A 163 -26.50 -0.60 -2.92
C VAL A 163 -25.62 -1.62 -3.64
N LEU A 164 -24.58 -1.13 -4.30
CA LEU A 164 -23.58 -1.94 -4.97
C LEU A 164 -22.27 -1.86 -4.19
N ASP A 165 -22.02 -2.87 -3.36
CA ASP A 165 -20.75 -3.04 -2.66
C ASP A 165 -19.81 -3.89 -3.50
N SER A 166 -18.65 -3.35 -3.82
CA SER A 166 -17.65 -4.01 -4.64
C SER A 166 -17.14 -5.31 -4.03
N PHE A 167 -16.95 -5.38 -2.70
CA PHE A 167 -16.50 -6.61 -2.07
C PHE A 167 -17.52 -7.74 -2.25
N HIS A 168 -18.80 -7.49 -1.94
CA HIS A 168 -19.84 -8.53 -2.05
C HIS A 168 -19.99 -9.08 -3.47
N ILE A 169 -19.85 -8.22 -4.46
CA ILE A 169 -19.95 -8.57 -5.87
C ILE A 169 -18.72 -9.36 -6.32
N LEU A 170 -17.53 -8.81 -6.09
CA LEU A 170 -16.28 -9.36 -6.61
C LEU A 170 -15.82 -10.62 -5.87
N ALA A 171 -16.04 -10.70 -4.55
CA ALA A 171 -15.70 -11.88 -3.76
C ALA A 171 -16.50 -13.14 -4.17
N ARG A 172 -17.69 -12.96 -4.76
CA ARG A 172 -18.47 -14.05 -5.36
C ARG A 172 -18.13 -14.33 -6.82
N GLY A 173 -17.20 -13.58 -7.41
CA GLY A 173 -16.88 -13.67 -8.83
C GLY A 173 -18.02 -13.20 -9.74
N ASP A 174 -18.89 -12.33 -9.26
CA ASP A 174 -19.95 -11.73 -10.07
C ASP A 174 -19.38 -10.63 -10.96
N THR A 175 -20.05 -10.40 -12.10
CA THR A 175 -19.74 -9.31 -13.03
C THR A 175 -20.83 -8.24 -13.00
N LEU A 176 -20.50 -7.06 -13.51
CA LEU A 176 -21.45 -5.96 -13.70
C LEU A 176 -21.97 -5.87 -15.15
N ASP A 177 -21.82 -6.92 -15.96
CA ASP A 177 -22.19 -6.90 -17.38
C ASP A 177 -23.67 -6.56 -17.62
N ALA A 178 -24.54 -6.95 -16.69
CA ALA A 178 -25.97 -6.65 -16.74
C ALA A 178 -26.32 -5.25 -16.17
N LEU A 179 -25.37 -4.52 -15.58
CA LEU A 179 -25.62 -3.22 -14.95
C LEU A 179 -26.21 -2.17 -15.92
N PRO A 180 -25.85 -2.12 -17.21
CA PRO A 180 -26.48 -1.17 -18.15
C PRO A 180 -28.00 -1.33 -18.30
N SER A 181 -28.58 -2.46 -17.86
CA SER A 181 -30.05 -2.66 -17.85
C SER A 181 -30.73 -2.08 -16.60
N VAL A 182 -29.97 -1.61 -15.62
CA VAL A 182 -30.47 -0.98 -14.39
C VAL A 182 -30.60 0.51 -14.60
N PRO A 183 -31.78 1.11 -14.44
CA PRO A 183 -31.91 2.57 -14.47
C PRO A 183 -31.01 3.19 -13.39
N VAL A 184 -30.25 4.22 -13.76
CA VAL A 184 -29.22 4.80 -12.87
C VAL A 184 -29.80 5.36 -11.57
N GLU A 185 -31.04 5.87 -11.62
CA GLU A 185 -31.79 6.36 -10.45
C GLU A 185 -32.15 5.24 -9.45
N LYS A 186 -32.06 3.98 -9.87
CA LYS A 186 -32.22 2.82 -8.98
C LYS A 186 -30.90 2.37 -8.32
N ILE A 187 -29.79 3.01 -8.61
CA ILE A 187 -28.53 2.81 -7.88
C ILE A 187 -28.47 3.89 -6.79
N THR A 188 -28.90 3.53 -5.60
CA THR A 188 -28.99 4.45 -4.45
C THR A 188 -27.61 4.83 -3.94
N PHE A 189 -26.69 3.83 -3.84
CA PHE A 189 -25.39 4.04 -3.22
C PHE A 189 -24.33 3.05 -3.75
N VAL A 190 -23.06 3.44 -3.69
CA VAL A 190 -21.93 2.59 -4.05
C VAL A 190 -20.93 2.54 -2.92
N GLN A 191 -20.62 1.33 -2.46
CA GLN A 191 -19.58 1.05 -1.47
C GLN A 191 -18.39 0.37 -2.13
N LEU A 192 -17.19 0.81 -1.73
CA LEU A 192 -15.93 0.39 -2.31
C LEU A 192 -15.05 -0.24 -1.23
N ALA A 193 -14.63 -1.47 -1.47
CA ALA A 193 -13.62 -2.17 -0.71
C ALA A 193 -12.82 -3.08 -1.62
N ASP A 194 -11.53 -3.12 -1.41
CA ASP A 194 -10.60 -4.10 -1.98
C ASP A 194 -10.32 -5.20 -0.94
N ALA A 195 -9.65 -6.26 -1.35
CA ALA A 195 -9.16 -7.29 -0.45
C ALA A 195 -8.04 -8.12 -1.11
N PRO A 196 -7.10 -8.69 -0.34
CA PRO A 196 -6.22 -9.73 -0.86
C PRO A 196 -7.04 -10.95 -1.26
N TYR A 197 -6.64 -11.64 -2.32
CA TYR A 197 -7.37 -12.84 -2.76
C TYR A 197 -7.14 -14.01 -1.78
N MET A 198 -8.21 -14.47 -1.14
CA MET A 198 -8.16 -15.51 -0.12
C MET A 198 -9.22 -16.59 -0.36
N LYS A 199 -8.85 -17.87 -0.13
CA LYS A 199 -9.79 -19.00 -0.14
C LYS A 199 -10.27 -19.26 1.29
N MET A 200 -11.31 -18.54 1.69
CA MET A 200 -11.87 -18.65 3.03
C MET A 200 -13.37 -18.37 3.01
N ASP A 201 -14.03 -18.49 4.15
CA ASP A 201 -15.43 -18.12 4.31
C ASP A 201 -15.64 -16.64 3.97
N LEU A 202 -16.70 -16.33 3.22
CA LEU A 202 -16.97 -14.98 2.72
C LEU A 202 -17.26 -13.97 3.84
N LEU A 203 -17.91 -14.40 4.93
CA LEU A 203 -18.18 -13.54 6.06
C LEU A 203 -16.89 -13.18 6.80
N GLU A 204 -16.02 -14.17 7.07
CA GLU A 204 -14.73 -13.97 7.71
C GLU A 204 -13.82 -13.10 6.83
N TRP A 205 -13.79 -13.36 5.52
CA TRP A 205 -13.03 -12.53 4.58
C TRP A 205 -13.51 -11.07 4.59
N SER A 206 -14.83 -10.85 4.53
CA SER A 206 -15.43 -9.53 4.60
C SER A 206 -15.13 -8.79 5.91
N ARG A 207 -15.15 -9.50 7.05
CA ARG A 207 -15.09 -8.88 8.38
C ARG A 207 -13.68 -8.48 8.82
N HIS A 208 -12.65 -9.12 8.26
CA HIS A 208 -11.29 -9.00 8.78
C HIS A 208 -10.26 -8.53 7.74
N PHE A 209 -10.53 -8.69 6.43
CA PHE A 209 -9.50 -8.58 5.40
C PHE A 209 -9.80 -7.58 4.28
N ARG A 210 -10.89 -6.81 4.37
CA ARG A 210 -11.09 -5.71 3.42
C ARG A 210 -9.97 -4.69 3.57
N CYS A 211 -9.59 -4.04 2.47
CA CYS A 211 -8.62 -2.96 2.45
C CYS A 211 -9.07 -1.85 1.49
N PHE A 212 -8.32 -0.77 1.45
CA PHE A 212 -8.65 0.33 0.55
C PHE A 212 -8.39 -0.05 -0.92
N PRO A 213 -9.13 0.55 -1.87
CA PRO A 213 -8.87 0.40 -3.29
C PRO A 213 -7.39 0.56 -3.66
N GLY A 214 -6.84 -0.44 -4.33
CA GLY A 214 -5.44 -0.47 -4.72
C GLY A 214 -4.47 -1.10 -3.72
N GLN A 215 -4.95 -1.54 -2.55
CA GLN A 215 -4.14 -2.27 -1.58
C GLN A 215 -4.34 -3.79 -1.67
N GLY A 216 -5.39 -4.24 -2.35
CA GLY A 216 -5.74 -5.63 -2.57
C GLY A 216 -5.57 -6.10 -4.02
N GLU A 217 -6.28 -7.18 -4.35
CA GLU A 217 -6.17 -7.87 -5.63
C GLU A 217 -7.51 -7.98 -6.39
N LEU A 218 -8.61 -7.42 -5.83
CA LEU A 218 -9.91 -7.44 -6.49
C LEU A 218 -9.92 -6.50 -7.71
N PRO A 219 -10.64 -6.83 -8.80
CA PRO A 219 -10.65 -6.04 -10.03
C PRO A 219 -11.50 -4.76 -9.91
N LEU A 220 -11.17 -3.91 -8.92
CA LEU A 220 -11.90 -2.70 -8.58
C LEU A 220 -11.93 -1.66 -9.69
N GLU A 221 -10.88 -1.58 -10.47
CA GLU A 221 -10.79 -0.65 -11.60
C GLU A 221 -11.87 -0.94 -12.65
N ALA A 222 -12.13 -2.24 -12.93
CA ALA A 222 -13.20 -2.65 -13.83
C ALA A 222 -14.58 -2.38 -13.23
N PHE A 223 -14.74 -2.60 -11.91
CA PHE A 223 -15.96 -2.25 -11.18
C PHE A 223 -16.26 -0.76 -11.29
N ALA A 224 -15.30 0.10 -10.96
CA ALA A 224 -15.44 1.55 -10.99
C ALA A 224 -15.70 2.08 -12.43
N GLU A 225 -15.06 1.47 -13.44
CA GLU A 225 -15.34 1.74 -14.84
C GLU A 225 -16.82 1.52 -15.18
N GLN A 226 -17.39 0.36 -14.82
CA GLN A 226 -18.78 0.02 -15.11
C GLN A 226 -19.76 0.95 -14.39
N ILE A 227 -19.53 1.25 -13.10
CA ILE A 227 -20.32 2.19 -12.32
C ILE A 227 -20.32 3.59 -12.94
N THR A 228 -19.17 4.07 -13.40
CA THR A 228 -19.05 5.37 -14.05
C THR A 228 -19.74 5.39 -15.42
N ARG A 229 -19.58 4.30 -16.20
CA ARG A 229 -20.15 4.14 -17.55
C ARG A 229 -21.67 4.10 -17.54
N CYS A 230 -22.29 3.50 -16.51
CA CYS A 230 -23.75 3.48 -16.38
C CYS A 230 -24.35 4.85 -15.99
N GLY A 231 -23.52 5.87 -15.74
CA GLY A 231 -23.96 7.22 -15.44
C GLY A 231 -24.11 7.54 -13.95
N TYR A 232 -23.72 6.64 -13.05
CA TYR A 232 -23.78 6.93 -11.62
C TYR A 232 -22.86 8.12 -11.24
N ARG A 233 -23.40 9.09 -10.51
CA ARG A 233 -22.71 10.30 -10.05
C ARG A 233 -22.87 10.56 -8.56
N GLY A 234 -23.41 9.58 -7.83
CA GLY A 234 -23.55 9.63 -6.38
C GLY A 234 -22.22 9.43 -5.64
N PRO A 235 -22.28 9.25 -4.30
CA PRO A 235 -21.09 9.05 -3.49
C PRO A 235 -20.31 7.78 -3.86
N TRP A 236 -18.97 7.90 -3.88
CA TRP A 236 -18.06 6.77 -3.79
C TRP A 236 -17.61 6.66 -2.35
N SER A 237 -18.04 5.62 -1.66
CA SER A 237 -17.85 5.48 -0.23
C SER A 237 -17.03 4.24 0.13
N LEU A 238 -16.05 4.41 0.99
CA LEU A 238 -15.23 3.29 1.48
C LEU A 238 -15.94 2.61 2.65
N GLU A 239 -16.15 1.30 2.56
CA GLU A 239 -16.65 0.49 3.66
C GLU A 239 -15.67 -0.64 3.97
N ILE A 240 -14.79 -0.41 4.93
CA ILE A 240 -13.67 -1.31 5.23
C ILE A 240 -13.81 -1.92 6.62
N PHE A 241 -13.92 -3.24 6.65
CA PHE A 241 -13.80 -4.03 7.86
C PHE A 241 -12.41 -4.67 7.88
N ASN A 242 -11.52 -4.11 8.72
CA ASN A 242 -10.12 -4.55 8.83
C ASN A 242 -9.63 -4.40 10.26
N ASP A 243 -9.09 -5.46 10.82
CA ASP A 243 -8.63 -5.46 12.22
C ASP A 243 -7.41 -4.53 12.42
N GLY A 244 -6.51 -4.47 11.43
CA GLY A 244 -5.36 -3.58 11.47
C GLY A 244 -5.76 -2.11 11.44
N PHE A 245 -6.72 -1.72 10.59
CA PHE A 245 -7.20 -0.34 10.50
C PHE A 245 -7.89 0.14 11.77
N ARG A 246 -8.59 -0.78 12.48
CA ARG A 246 -9.19 -0.49 13.77
C ARG A 246 -8.17 -0.32 14.90
N ALA A 247 -6.95 -0.80 14.71
CA ALA A 247 -5.83 -0.65 15.66
C ALA A 247 -4.89 0.51 15.30
N SER A 248 -4.97 1.03 14.07
CA SER A 248 -4.09 2.07 13.54
C SER A 248 -4.55 3.48 13.87
N PRO A 249 -3.65 4.49 13.85
CA PRO A 249 -4.02 5.90 14.02
C PRO A 249 -5.04 6.35 12.97
N ASN A 250 -6.21 6.82 13.42
CA ASN A 250 -7.34 7.15 12.55
C ASN A 250 -7.03 8.21 11.48
N GLY A 251 -6.26 9.24 11.82
CA GLY A 251 -5.90 10.31 10.87
C GLY A 251 -5.04 9.82 9.72
N ALA A 252 -4.11 8.89 9.96
CA ALA A 252 -3.29 8.28 8.91
C ALA A 252 -4.16 7.37 8.03
N THR A 253 -4.94 6.49 8.64
CA THR A 253 -5.85 5.57 7.94
C THR A 253 -6.88 6.32 7.08
N ALA A 254 -7.49 7.40 7.60
CA ALA A 254 -8.41 8.23 6.84
C ALA A 254 -7.76 8.87 5.61
N LYS A 255 -6.51 9.38 5.74
CA LYS A 255 -5.75 9.95 4.61
C LYS A 255 -5.43 8.91 3.55
N ASP A 256 -5.05 7.70 3.94
CA ASP A 256 -4.77 6.62 3.00
C ASP A 256 -6.03 6.18 2.25
N GLY A 257 -7.16 6.08 2.96
CA GLY A 257 -8.45 5.84 2.32
C GLY A 257 -8.82 6.94 1.32
N TYR A 258 -8.63 8.21 1.65
CA TYR A 258 -8.88 9.31 0.73
C TYR A 258 -8.01 9.22 -0.53
N ARG A 259 -6.71 8.96 -0.36
CA ARG A 259 -5.77 8.77 -1.47
C ARG A 259 -6.13 7.58 -2.35
N SER A 260 -6.66 6.52 -1.75
CA SER A 260 -7.12 5.34 -2.49
C SER A 260 -8.31 5.64 -3.41
N LEU A 261 -9.24 6.49 -2.97
CA LEU A 261 -10.31 6.99 -3.83
C LEU A 261 -9.77 7.84 -4.98
N LEU A 262 -8.81 8.75 -4.70
CA LEU A 262 -8.15 9.54 -5.75
C LEU A 262 -7.45 8.65 -6.78
N TRP A 263 -6.77 7.60 -6.31
CA TRP A 263 -6.14 6.61 -7.18
C TRP A 263 -7.17 5.88 -8.05
N LEU A 264 -8.28 5.41 -7.46
CA LEU A 264 -9.32 4.70 -8.21
C LEU A 264 -10.00 5.61 -9.24
N GLU A 265 -10.23 6.88 -8.91
CA GLU A 265 -10.74 7.88 -9.85
C GLU A 265 -9.77 8.10 -11.02
N GLU A 266 -8.47 8.20 -10.74
CA GLU A 266 -7.44 8.29 -11.79
C GLU A 266 -7.44 7.07 -12.71
N GLN A 267 -7.49 5.83 -12.14
CA GLN A 267 -7.55 4.61 -12.95
C GLN A 267 -8.82 4.57 -13.81
N THR A 268 -9.95 4.99 -13.23
CA THR A 268 -11.23 5.09 -13.96
C THR A 268 -11.14 6.10 -15.09
N ARG A 269 -10.54 7.27 -14.85
CA ARG A 269 -10.32 8.30 -15.88
C ARG A 269 -9.47 7.78 -17.04
N ARG A 270 -8.42 6.99 -16.75
CA ARG A 270 -7.57 6.38 -17.78
C ARG A 270 -8.33 5.39 -18.65
N ARG A 271 -9.28 4.64 -18.08
CA ARG A 271 -10.13 3.69 -18.80
C ARG A 271 -11.28 4.37 -19.56
N LEU A 272 -11.71 5.54 -19.09
CA LEU A 272 -12.80 6.34 -19.65
C LEU A 272 -12.34 7.78 -19.91
N PRO A 273 -11.42 8.02 -20.85
CA PRO A 273 -10.81 9.35 -21.05
C PRO A 273 -11.79 10.43 -21.50
N THR A 274 -12.91 10.03 -22.10
CA THR A 274 -13.94 10.95 -22.64
C THR A 274 -15.17 11.09 -21.72
N CYS A 275 -15.17 10.47 -20.52
CA CYS A 275 -16.32 10.60 -19.62
C CYS A 275 -16.41 12.02 -19.03
N ASP A 276 -17.65 12.46 -18.79
CA ASP A 276 -17.98 13.76 -18.18
C ASP A 276 -17.97 13.75 -16.64
N ALA A 277 -17.68 12.60 -16.04
CA ALA A 277 -17.60 12.49 -14.59
C ALA A 277 -16.44 13.34 -14.04
N ASP A 278 -16.72 14.06 -12.94
CA ASP A 278 -15.71 14.80 -12.20
C ASP A 278 -14.82 13.85 -11.40
N LEU A 279 -13.84 13.26 -12.09
CA LEU A 279 -12.84 12.33 -11.54
C LEU A 279 -11.50 13.05 -11.38
N PHE A 280 -10.79 12.72 -10.33
CA PHE A 280 -9.45 13.22 -10.06
C PHE A 280 -8.48 12.90 -11.20
N SER A 281 -7.71 13.91 -11.61
CA SER A 281 -6.75 13.80 -12.69
C SER A 281 -5.45 14.51 -12.29
N PRO A 282 -4.51 13.78 -11.64
CA PRO A 282 -3.24 14.37 -11.25
C PRO A 282 -2.32 14.56 -12.45
N PRO A 283 -1.23 15.32 -12.32
CA PRO A 283 -0.15 15.36 -13.30
C PRO A 283 0.33 13.94 -13.69
N PRO A 284 0.72 13.71 -14.95
CA PRO A 284 1.09 12.40 -15.44
C PRO A 284 2.34 11.86 -14.75
N LEU A 285 2.46 10.53 -14.73
CA LEU A 285 3.66 9.85 -14.27
C LEU A 285 4.80 10.05 -15.28
N PRO A 286 6.03 10.27 -14.79
CA PRO A 286 7.20 10.37 -15.66
C PRO A 286 7.67 8.99 -16.13
N VAL A 287 8.63 8.97 -17.06
CA VAL A 287 9.45 7.80 -17.33
C VAL A 287 10.54 7.71 -16.25
N TYR A 288 10.78 6.50 -15.74
CA TYR A 288 11.82 6.20 -14.76
C TYR A 288 13.02 5.58 -15.44
N HIS A 289 14.22 5.95 -14.99
CA HIS A 289 15.51 5.44 -15.50
C HIS A 289 16.35 4.77 -14.41
N GLY A 290 15.68 4.32 -13.33
CA GLY A 290 16.30 3.58 -12.24
C GLY A 290 16.65 4.41 -11.01
N LEU A 291 17.34 3.76 -10.07
CA LEU A 291 17.92 4.38 -8.88
C LEU A 291 19.25 5.03 -9.25
N GLU A 292 19.37 6.32 -9.02
CA GLU A 292 20.58 7.08 -9.33
C GLU A 292 21.64 6.92 -8.24
N PHE A 293 21.24 7.09 -6.98
CA PHE A 293 22.06 6.82 -5.81
C PHE A 293 21.22 6.54 -4.57
N ILE A 294 21.85 6.05 -3.53
CA ILE A 294 21.31 5.99 -2.16
C ILE A 294 22.18 6.80 -1.23
N GLU A 295 21.56 7.49 -0.25
CA GLU A 295 22.24 8.37 0.69
C GLU A 295 22.09 7.87 2.12
N PHE A 296 23.23 7.73 2.81
CA PHE A 296 23.29 7.38 4.21
C PHE A 296 23.59 8.60 5.08
N ALA A 297 22.77 8.80 6.11
CA ALA A 297 23.07 9.70 7.21
C ALA A 297 23.98 9.00 8.21
N ALA A 298 25.03 9.67 8.68
CA ALA A 298 26.01 9.09 9.58
C ALA A 298 26.69 10.16 10.45
N SER A 299 27.25 9.77 11.60
CA SER A 299 28.28 10.57 12.27
C SER A 299 29.59 10.54 11.48
N ALA A 300 30.52 11.43 11.79
CA ALA A 300 31.82 11.47 11.11
C ALA A 300 32.60 10.13 11.28
N ALA A 301 32.51 9.51 12.45
CA ALA A 301 33.16 8.22 12.73
C ALA A 301 32.50 7.07 11.94
N GLU A 302 31.16 7.05 11.87
CA GLU A 302 30.44 6.05 11.12
C GLU A 302 30.59 6.24 9.61
N ALA A 303 30.67 7.49 9.13
CA ALA A 303 30.95 7.80 7.74
C ALA A 303 32.31 7.21 7.31
N GLN A 304 33.34 7.33 8.16
CA GLN A 304 34.66 6.73 7.91
C GLN A 304 34.57 5.19 7.86
N ARG A 305 33.89 4.57 8.84
CA ARG A 305 33.70 3.11 8.89
C ARG A 305 32.90 2.59 7.69
N LEU A 306 31.84 3.31 7.31
CA LEU A 306 31.02 2.94 6.14
C LEU A 306 31.85 3.06 4.86
N GLY A 307 32.68 4.11 4.72
CA GLY A 307 33.59 4.26 3.59
C GLY A 307 34.58 3.09 3.48
N GLN A 308 35.16 2.62 4.61
CA GLN A 308 36.03 1.43 4.65
C GLN A 308 35.27 0.17 4.23
N HIS A 309 34.04 0.00 4.69
CA HIS A 309 33.18 -1.11 4.32
C HIS A 309 32.86 -1.11 2.82
N LEU A 310 32.52 0.05 2.26
CA LEU A 310 32.28 0.23 0.83
C LEU A 310 33.55 -0.04 -0.01
N GLN A 311 34.70 0.36 0.47
CA GLN A 311 35.97 0.09 -0.19
C GLN A 311 36.25 -1.41 -0.27
N ALA A 312 35.95 -2.18 0.79
CA ALA A 312 36.04 -3.63 0.78
C ALA A 312 35.12 -4.29 -0.23
N LEU A 313 33.96 -3.65 -0.53
CA LEU A 313 33.03 -4.04 -1.58
C LEU A 313 33.39 -3.49 -2.97
N GLY A 314 34.57 -2.91 -3.13
CA GLY A 314 35.10 -2.41 -4.38
C GLY A 314 34.64 -1.01 -4.80
N PHE A 315 33.85 -0.33 -3.96
CA PHE A 315 33.53 1.08 -4.22
C PHE A 315 34.75 1.97 -4.06
N GLN A 316 34.87 2.97 -4.91
CA GLN A 316 35.92 3.98 -4.88
C GLN A 316 35.34 5.30 -4.38
N HIS A 317 36.10 6.01 -3.52
CA HIS A 317 35.77 7.38 -3.17
C HIS A 317 36.00 8.28 -4.38
N GLU A 318 34.92 8.57 -5.11
CA GLU A 318 34.95 9.32 -6.38
C GLU A 318 35.09 10.82 -6.16
N GLY A 319 34.49 11.36 -5.08
CA GLY A 319 34.54 12.78 -4.83
C GLY A 319 33.97 13.24 -3.50
N SER A 320 34.15 14.51 -3.18
CA SER A 320 33.56 15.18 -2.02
C SER A 320 32.75 16.38 -2.48
N HIS A 321 31.62 16.63 -1.84
CA HIS A 321 30.75 17.76 -2.15
C HIS A 321 31.50 19.08 -1.94
N ARG A 322 31.23 20.08 -2.80
CA ARG A 322 31.99 21.36 -2.83
C ARG A 322 31.82 22.19 -1.58
N SER A 323 30.66 22.15 -0.92
CA SER A 323 30.31 23.02 0.21
C SER A 323 29.88 22.26 1.47
N ARG A 324 29.68 20.94 1.40
CA ARG A 324 29.09 20.13 2.48
C ARG A 324 29.98 18.96 2.85
N ARG A 325 29.81 18.44 4.05
CA ARG A 325 30.47 17.19 4.51
C ARG A 325 29.76 15.96 3.95
N VAL A 326 29.82 15.78 2.64
CA VAL A 326 29.19 14.71 1.89
C VAL A 326 30.23 14.09 0.96
N THR A 327 30.28 12.76 0.92
CA THR A 327 31.21 12.01 0.06
C THR A 327 30.44 11.13 -0.92
N LEU A 328 30.96 11.01 -2.14
CA LEU A 328 30.44 10.19 -3.22
C LEU A 328 31.32 8.96 -3.40
N TRP A 329 30.69 7.79 -3.40
CA TRP A 329 31.32 6.49 -3.62
C TRP A 329 30.70 5.83 -4.85
N ARG A 330 31.56 5.25 -5.71
CA ARG A 330 31.10 4.63 -6.95
C ARG A 330 31.78 3.30 -7.24
N ASN A 331 31.02 2.35 -7.80
CA ASN A 331 31.52 1.20 -8.53
C ASN A 331 30.58 0.95 -9.74
N GLY A 332 31.07 1.15 -10.95
CA GLY A 332 30.27 1.08 -12.16
C GLY A 332 29.07 2.04 -12.14
N GLY A 333 27.89 1.46 -12.35
CA GLY A 333 26.62 2.20 -12.29
C GLY A 333 26.09 2.42 -10.87
N ALA A 334 26.65 1.77 -9.85
CA ALA A 334 26.19 1.92 -8.46
C ALA A 334 26.86 3.12 -7.77
N ARG A 335 26.06 3.98 -7.16
CA ARG A 335 26.52 5.15 -6.39
C ARG A 335 25.94 5.20 -5.01
N ILE A 336 26.76 5.55 -4.04
CA ILE A 336 26.40 5.74 -2.64
C ILE A 336 26.91 7.11 -2.19
N VAL A 337 26.04 7.85 -1.53
CA VAL A 337 26.34 9.12 -0.89
C VAL A 337 26.40 8.92 0.62
N ILE A 338 27.42 9.42 1.30
CA ILE A 338 27.49 9.44 2.77
C ILE A 338 27.45 10.90 3.22
N ASN A 339 26.43 11.26 3.99
CA ASN A 339 26.18 12.60 4.46
C ASN A 339 26.35 12.69 5.97
N HIS A 340 27.32 13.50 6.40
CA HIS A 340 27.56 13.82 7.81
C HIS A 340 27.62 15.34 8.05
N GLN A 341 26.84 16.10 7.23
CA GLN A 341 26.75 17.55 7.32
C GLN A 341 25.89 17.93 8.53
N PRO A 342 26.46 18.65 9.54
CA PRO A 342 25.71 19.12 10.69
C PRO A 342 24.54 20.03 10.29
N HIS A 343 23.45 19.97 11.05
CA HIS A 343 22.24 20.79 10.87
C HIS A 343 21.56 20.63 9.50
N SER A 344 21.87 19.56 8.77
CA SER A 344 21.18 19.19 7.53
C SER A 344 19.96 18.33 7.80
N TRP A 345 19.16 18.05 6.75
CA TRP A 345 18.10 17.05 6.82
C TRP A 345 18.65 15.67 7.24
N ALA A 346 19.78 15.27 6.67
CA ALA A 346 20.44 14.01 7.01
C ALA A 346 20.88 13.96 8.48
N ASP A 347 21.36 15.09 9.05
CA ASP A 347 21.71 15.16 10.47
C ASP A 347 20.48 15.00 11.36
N HIS A 348 19.36 15.67 11.05
CA HIS A 348 18.12 15.48 11.79
C HIS A 348 17.61 14.04 11.70
N PHE A 349 17.72 13.43 10.53
CA PHE A 349 17.36 12.01 10.34
C PHE A 349 18.29 11.10 11.16
N TYR A 350 19.59 11.36 11.15
CA TYR A 350 20.58 10.64 11.95
C TYR A 350 20.32 10.73 13.46
N GLN A 351 19.98 11.91 13.97
CA GLN A 351 19.68 12.11 15.40
C GLN A 351 18.49 11.25 15.86
N ARG A 352 17.58 10.96 14.98
CA ARG A 352 16.39 10.14 15.27
C ARG A 352 16.63 8.64 15.05
N HIS A 353 17.29 8.29 13.96
CA HIS A 353 17.36 6.92 13.46
C HIS A 353 18.77 6.29 13.57
N GLY A 354 19.80 7.08 13.92
CA GLY A 354 21.21 6.67 13.85
C GLY A 354 21.68 6.50 12.41
N VAL A 355 22.80 5.79 12.21
CA VAL A 355 23.31 5.50 10.87
C VAL A 355 22.29 4.69 10.06
N SER A 356 21.80 5.29 8.97
CA SER A 356 20.67 4.75 8.20
C SER A 356 20.58 5.37 6.81
N LEU A 357 19.83 4.74 5.94
CA LEU A 357 19.41 5.32 4.66
C LEU A 357 18.46 6.49 4.93
N CYS A 358 18.88 7.70 4.61
CA CYS A 358 18.06 8.91 4.79
C CYS A 358 17.43 9.39 3.48
N ALA A 359 17.95 8.95 2.33
CA ALA A 359 17.37 9.27 1.04
C ALA A 359 17.73 8.23 -0.04
N MET A 360 16.90 8.17 -1.07
CA MET A 360 17.20 7.54 -2.35
C MET A 360 16.94 8.54 -3.48
N ALA A 361 17.65 8.44 -4.56
CA ALA A 361 17.46 9.30 -5.73
C ALA A 361 16.95 8.49 -6.91
N LEU A 362 15.90 8.98 -7.55
CA LEU A 362 15.35 8.42 -8.78
C LEU A 362 15.75 9.31 -9.96
N ARG A 363 16.26 8.70 -11.02
CA ARG A 363 16.42 9.38 -12.30
C ARG A 363 15.11 9.29 -13.07
N VAL A 364 14.57 10.46 -13.44
CA VAL A 364 13.23 10.57 -14.04
C VAL A 364 13.24 11.55 -15.20
N GLU A 365 12.22 11.49 -16.05
CA GLU A 365 11.88 12.59 -16.95
C GLU A 365 10.85 13.50 -16.28
N HIS A 366 11.04 14.81 -16.34
CA HIS A 366 10.10 15.82 -15.80
C HIS A 366 9.82 15.69 -14.29
N SER A 367 10.84 15.83 -13.46
CA SER A 367 10.76 15.80 -11.98
C SER A 367 9.69 16.71 -11.42
N ALA A 368 9.49 17.90 -12.02
CA ALA A 368 8.48 18.88 -11.62
C ALA A 368 7.04 18.32 -11.69
N SER A 369 6.74 17.46 -12.68
CA SER A 369 5.43 16.79 -12.80
C SER A 369 5.18 15.88 -11.60
N LEU A 370 6.19 15.12 -11.18
CA LEU A 370 6.07 14.19 -10.05
C LEU A 370 5.92 14.93 -8.71
N VAL A 371 6.63 16.06 -8.54
CA VAL A 371 6.46 16.93 -7.37
C VAL A 371 5.04 17.50 -7.32
N ALA A 372 4.52 18.00 -8.45
CA ALA A 372 3.15 18.52 -8.54
C ALA A 372 2.12 17.43 -8.24
N ARG A 373 2.35 16.20 -8.74
CA ARG A 373 1.52 15.03 -8.46
C ARG A 373 1.50 14.68 -6.96
N ALA A 374 2.67 14.63 -6.32
CA ALA A 374 2.76 14.36 -4.88
C ALA A 374 1.97 15.40 -4.05
N ARG A 375 2.09 16.68 -4.41
CA ARG A 375 1.32 17.76 -3.77
C ARG A 375 -0.18 17.60 -3.98
N ALA A 376 -0.62 17.27 -5.19
CA ALA A 376 -2.03 17.04 -5.50
C ALA A 376 -2.64 15.87 -4.70
N LEU A 377 -1.82 14.89 -4.32
CA LEU A 377 -2.16 13.75 -3.47
C LEU A 377 -1.97 14.03 -1.96
N GLY A 378 -1.59 15.25 -1.59
CA GLY A 378 -1.41 15.65 -0.19
C GLY A 378 -0.16 15.04 0.47
N TYR A 379 0.88 14.70 -0.30
CA TYR A 379 2.19 14.30 0.24
C TYR A 379 3.10 15.51 0.38
N ALA A 380 3.94 15.50 1.41
CA ALA A 380 4.93 16.53 1.65
C ALA A 380 6.04 16.45 0.61
N THR A 381 6.50 17.61 0.17
CA THR A 381 7.67 17.76 -0.70
C THR A 381 8.74 18.55 0.02
N TRP A 382 9.98 18.28 -0.31
CA TRP A 382 11.12 18.96 0.26
C TRP A 382 12.00 19.55 -0.85
N GLN A 383 12.61 20.68 -0.57
CA GLN A 383 13.62 21.28 -1.40
C GLN A 383 14.67 21.90 -0.47
N GLY A 384 15.89 21.39 -0.55
CA GLY A 384 17.00 21.90 0.24
C GLY A 384 17.50 23.24 -0.27
N ASP A 385 18.22 23.95 0.60
CA ASP A 385 18.99 25.13 0.20
C ASP A 385 20.13 24.68 -0.70
N ALA A 386 20.15 25.18 -1.93
CA ALA A 386 21.26 25.01 -2.84
C ALA A 386 22.25 26.16 -2.63
N GLY A 387 23.55 25.85 -2.50
CA GLY A 387 24.60 26.84 -2.48
C GLY A 387 24.76 27.52 -3.84
N PRO A 388 25.60 28.58 -3.91
CA PRO A 388 25.93 29.19 -5.19
C PRO A 388 26.51 28.16 -6.16
N ASN A 389 25.90 28.02 -7.33
CA ASN A 389 26.25 27.04 -8.36
C ASN A 389 25.96 25.55 -8.03
N GLU A 390 25.24 25.26 -6.96
CA GLU A 390 24.72 23.88 -6.68
C GLU A 390 23.38 23.64 -7.37
N THR A 391 23.07 22.38 -7.61
CA THR A 391 21.80 21.96 -8.20
C THR A 391 20.72 21.87 -7.13
N PRO A 392 19.61 22.62 -7.22
CA PRO A 392 18.47 22.40 -6.34
C PRO A 392 17.74 21.11 -6.73
N ILE A 393 17.95 20.04 -5.97
CA ILE A 393 17.32 18.74 -6.23
C ILE A 393 15.99 18.69 -5.45
N PRO A 394 14.83 18.61 -6.13
CA PRO A 394 13.56 18.45 -5.45
C PRO A 394 13.42 17.03 -4.90
N ALA A 395 12.69 16.90 -3.78
CA ALA A 395 12.40 15.61 -3.18
C ALA A 395 10.94 15.49 -2.71
N ILE A 396 10.49 14.26 -2.58
CA ILE A 396 9.22 13.88 -1.96
C ILE A 396 9.55 13.21 -0.63
N CYS A 397 8.84 13.61 0.44
CA CYS A 397 9.01 12.99 1.75
C CYS A 397 8.28 11.66 1.78
N ALA A 398 9.02 10.59 2.09
CA ALA A 398 8.46 9.26 2.32
C ALA A 398 7.74 9.19 3.69
N PRO A 399 6.92 8.14 3.94
CA PRO A 399 6.18 8.01 5.19
C PRO A 399 7.00 8.03 6.48
N ASP A 400 8.26 7.57 6.43
CA ASP A 400 9.21 7.59 7.57
C ASP A 400 9.99 8.91 7.70
N GLY A 401 9.78 9.84 6.78
CA GLY A 401 10.53 11.10 6.72
C GLY A 401 11.83 11.03 5.92
N SER A 402 12.21 9.88 5.35
CA SER A 402 13.30 9.83 4.37
C SER A 402 12.92 10.58 3.09
N LEU A 403 13.91 10.95 2.28
CA LEU A 403 13.68 11.70 1.05
C LEU A 403 13.79 10.81 -0.18
N ILE A 404 12.93 11.06 -1.15
CA ILE A 404 13.08 10.55 -2.51
C ILE A 404 13.42 11.72 -3.41
N TYR A 405 14.70 11.88 -3.72
CA TYR A 405 15.20 12.88 -4.65
C TYR A 405 14.79 12.54 -6.09
N LEU A 406 14.51 13.57 -6.85
CA LEU A 406 14.12 13.46 -8.25
C LEU A 406 15.14 14.20 -9.13
N ILE A 407 15.86 13.45 -9.94
CA ILE A 407 16.91 13.98 -10.81
C ILE A 407 16.45 13.83 -12.24
N ASP A 408 16.35 14.95 -12.95
CA ASP A 408 15.96 14.92 -14.36
C ASP A 408 17.03 14.23 -15.22
N ALA A 409 16.58 13.45 -16.20
CA ALA A 409 17.47 12.78 -17.14
C ALA A 409 18.35 13.82 -17.88
N GLY A 410 19.66 13.59 -17.88
CA GLY A 410 20.63 14.49 -18.51
C GLY A 410 21.23 15.54 -17.54
N GLU A 411 20.77 15.67 -16.31
CA GLU A 411 21.46 16.54 -15.33
C GLU A 411 22.80 15.94 -14.87
N ALA A 412 23.84 16.75 -14.95
CA ALA A 412 25.21 16.39 -14.54
C ALA A 412 25.48 16.89 -13.11
N ILE A 413 24.77 16.28 -12.12
CA ILE A 413 24.84 16.72 -10.71
C ILE A 413 26.21 16.49 -10.08
N TYR A 414 26.92 15.43 -10.49
CA TYR A 414 28.18 15.07 -9.85
C TYR A 414 29.30 16.03 -10.23
N GLU A 415 29.42 16.37 -11.51
CA GLU A 415 30.41 17.30 -12.03
C GLU A 415 30.19 18.73 -11.49
N ARG A 416 28.94 19.08 -11.23
CA ARG A 416 28.57 20.40 -10.70
C ARG A 416 28.80 20.50 -9.19
N ASP A 417 28.29 19.52 -8.46
CA ASP A 417 28.15 19.62 -7.00
C ASP A 417 29.35 19.02 -6.24
N PHE A 418 30.17 18.17 -6.92
CA PHE A 418 31.29 17.49 -6.29
C PHE A 418 32.66 17.95 -6.86
N HIS A 419 33.66 17.95 -6.01
CA HIS A 419 35.06 17.89 -6.41
C HIS A 419 35.42 16.43 -6.67
N LEU A 420 35.35 16.02 -7.94
CA LEU A 420 35.75 14.68 -8.35
C LEU A 420 37.26 14.54 -8.25
N ARG A 421 37.74 13.37 -7.85
CA ARG A 421 39.16 13.08 -7.64
C ARG A 421 39.81 12.69 -8.96
N ASP A 422 40.86 13.42 -9.35
CA ASP A 422 41.64 13.09 -10.54
C ASP A 422 42.39 11.76 -10.38
N GLY A 423 42.48 10.99 -11.46
CA GLY A 423 43.26 9.76 -11.53
C GLY A 423 42.67 8.56 -10.78
N VAL A 424 41.44 8.66 -10.26
CA VAL A 424 40.73 7.50 -9.69
C VAL A 424 40.20 6.63 -10.82
N THR A 425 40.76 5.43 -10.97
CA THR A 425 40.17 4.43 -11.85
C THR A 425 38.98 3.77 -11.14
N VAL A 426 37.78 4.17 -11.51
CA VAL A 426 36.55 3.55 -10.97
C VAL A 426 36.43 2.13 -11.50
N ARG A 427 36.17 1.17 -10.61
CA ARG A 427 35.84 -0.20 -10.99
C ARG A 427 34.47 -0.23 -11.67
N GLU A 428 34.24 -1.25 -12.49
CA GLU A 428 33.01 -1.41 -13.28
C GLU A 428 32.35 -2.79 -13.00
N ASP A 429 32.42 -3.23 -11.72
CA ASP A 429 31.89 -4.54 -11.33
C ASP A 429 30.35 -4.52 -11.29
N TYR A 430 29.75 -3.38 -10.92
CA TYR A 430 28.32 -3.24 -10.71
C TYR A 430 27.63 -2.50 -11.84
N LEU A 431 26.49 -3.05 -12.28
CA LEU A 431 25.63 -2.43 -13.29
C LEU A 431 24.81 -1.28 -12.70
N GLY A 432 24.51 -1.34 -11.39
CA GLY A 432 23.71 -0.36 -10.65
C GLY A 432 23.15 -0.94 -9.36
N ILE A 433 22.18 -0.24 -8.78
CA ILE A 433 21.43 -0.72 -7.63
C ILE A 433 20.28 -1.61 -8.15
N ASP A 434 20.26 -2.88 -7.75
CA ASP A 434 19.25 -3.86 -8.19
C ASP A 434 17.91 -3.64 -7.47
N HIS A 435 17.95 -3.60 -6.13
CA HIS A 435 16.78 -3.36 -5.29
C HIS A 435 17.15 -2.89 -3.90
N LEU A 436 16.15 -2.37 -3.19
CA LEU A 436 16.26 -2.03 -1.77
C LEU A 436 15.21 -2.83 -1.00
N ALA A 437 15.56 -3.32 0.19
CA ALA A 437 14.61 -3.93 1.11
C ALA A 437 14.48 -3.06 2.37
N LEU A 438 13.26 -2.69 2.68
CA LEU A 438 12.90 -1.84 3.82
C LEU A 438 12.17 -2.68 4.87
N GLY A 439 12.56 -2.56 6.13
CA GLY A 439 11.77 -3.04 7.27
C GLY A 439 10.88 -1.92 7.79
N MET A 440 9.64 -2.21 8.13
CA MET A 440 8.70 -1.21 8.65
C MET A 440 7.74 -1.80 9.67
N GLU A 441 7.06 -0.92 10.40
CA GLU A 441 6.01 -1.32 11.33
C GLU A 441 4.85 -1.98 10.57
N ALA A 442 4.22 -2.97 11.21
CA ALA A 442 3.17 -3.76 10.57
C ALA A 442 1.94 -2.92 10.16
N ASP A 443 1.64 -1.87 10.92
CA ASP A 443 0.53 -0.93 10.67
C ASP A 443 0.85 0.18 9.65
N SER A 444 2.12 0.35 9.26
CA SER A 444 2.55 1.34 8.26
C SER A 444 2.60 0.80 6.82
N ARG A 445 2.53 -0.54 6.63
CA ARG A 445 2.65 -1.19 5.32
C ARG A 445 1.72 -0.56 4.27
N ASP A 446 0.45 -0.43 4.60
CA ASP A 446 -0.56 0.02 3.65
C ASP A 446 -0.37 1.50 3.27
N ASN A 447 0.15 2.32 4.18
CA ASN A 447 0.57 3.69 3.91
C ASN A 447 1.73 3.73 2.88
N TRP A 448 2.74 2.86 3.03
CA TRP A 448 3.84 2.75 2.07
C TRP A 448 3.37 2.24 0.70
N VAL A 449 2.47 1.27 0.68
CA VAL A 449 1.86 0.77 -0.56
C VAL A 449 1.14 1.91 -1.29
N MET A 450 0.29 2.66 -0.59
CA MET A 450 -0.42 3.80 -1.19
C MET A 450 0.53 4.90 -1.65
N PHE A 451 1.60 5.16 -0.91
CA PHE A 451 2.62 6.11 -1.30
C PHE A 451 3.27 5.76 -2.65
N PHE A 452 3.81 4.55 -2.78
CA PHE A 452 4.45 4.14 -4.03
C PHE A 452 3.45 4.00 -5.18
N ARG A 453 2.25 3.53 -4.90
CA ARG A 453 1.23 3.31 -5.91
C ARG A 453 0.64 4.61 -6.45
N THR A 454 0.30 5.55 -5.57
CA THR A 454 -0.37 6.80 -5.97
C THR A 454 0.60 7.83 -6.52
N VAL A 455 1.73 8.05 -5.87
CA VAL A 455 2.72 9.06 -6.27
C VAL A 455 3.53 8.59 -7.47
N PHE A 456 4.08 7.37 -7.39
CA PHE A 456 5.05 6.87 -8.37
C PHE A 456 4.43 5.91 -9.41
N GLY A 457 3.19 5.48 -9.22
CA GLY A 457 2.53 4.54 -10.13
C GLY A 457 3.14 3.14 -10.11
N PHE A 458 3.80 2.75 -9.03
CA PHE A 458 4.43 1.44 -8.93
C PHE A 458 3.35 0.36 -8.80
N SER A 459 3.60 -0.78 -9.44
CA SER A 459 2.77 -1.98 -9.32
C SER A 459 3.16 -2.76 -8.07
N LEU A 460 2.18 -3.49 -7.52
CA LEU A 460 2.42 -4.47 -6.46
C LEU A 460 2.74 -5.81 -7.09
N GLU A 461 3.71 -6.51 -6.54
CA GLU A 461 3.98 -7.91 -6.84
C GLU A 461 3.35 -8.79 -5.76
N HIS A 462 3.32 -10.11 -5.98
CA HIS A 462 2.70 -11.04 -5.04
C HIS A 462 3.39 -11.02 -3.67
N GLU A 463 2.60 -10.87 -2.61
CA GLU A 463 3.09 -10.90 -1.24
C GLU A 463 3.52 -12.31 -0.84
N GLN A 464 4.67 -12.42 -0.19
CA GLN A 464 5.22 -13.68 0.30
C GLN A 464 5.31 -13.68 1.83
N THR A 465 5.06 -14.83 2.42
CA THR A 465 5.26 -15.06 3.85
C THR A 465 6.52 -15.89 4.06
N LEU A 466 7.48 -15.31 4.75
CA LEU A 466 8.80 -15.89 4.99
C LEU A 466 8.94 -16.31 6.47
N PRO A 467 9.41 -17.53 6.77
CA PRO A 467 9.65 -17.94 8.13
C PRO A 467 10.91 -17.28 8.70
N ASP A 468 10.78 -16.68 9.87
CA ASP A 468 11.87 -16.25 10.76
C ASP A 468 11.85 -17.17 12.01
N PRO A 469 12.96 -17.46 12.66
CA PRO A 469 12.98 -18.31 13.87
C PRO A 469 12.01 -17.87 14.98
N TYR A 470 11.62 -16.59 14.99
CA TYR A 470 10.74 -16.01 16.01
C TYR A 470 9.37 -15.60 15.50
N GLY A 471 8.99 -16.00 14.29
CA GLY A 471 7.68 -15.69 13.73
C GLY A 471 7.68 -15.62 12.21
N LEU A 472 6.75 -14.85 11.67
CA LEU A 472 6.59 -14.70 10.24
C LEU A 472 6.93 -13.26 9.79
N VAL A 473 7.58 -13.18 8.65
CA VAL A 473 7.82 -11.92 7.93
C VAL A 473 6.97 -11.94 6.67
N ARG A 474 6.15 -10.92 6.47
CA ARG A 474 5.45 -10.68 5.21
C ARG A 474 6.29 -9.74 4.37
N SER A 475 6.54 -10.12 3.14
CA SER A 475 7.35 -9.37 2.16
C SER A 475 6.51 -9.08 0.93
N LEU A 476 6.34 -7.81 0.62
CA LEU A 476 5.65 -7.33 -0.56
C LEU A 476 6.64 -6.51 -1.40
N ALA A 477 6.77 -6.81 -2.68
CA ALA A 477 7.57 -5.99 -3.57
C ALA A 477 6.71 -4.97 -4.33
N VAL A 478 7.27 -3.76 -4.50
CA VAL A 478 6.73 -2.74 -5.40
C VAL A 478 7.75 -2.46 -6.51
N ARG A 479 7.25 -2.24 -7.72
CA ARG A 479 8.07 -2.13 -8.92
C ARG A 479 7.62 -0.97 -9.81
N SER A 480 8.61 -0.23 -10.35
CA SER A 480 8.31 0.83 -11.33
C SER A 480 7.69 0.27 -12.61
N PRO A 481 6.95 1.08 -13.39
CA PRO A 481 6.33 0.63 -14.65
C PRO A 481 7.32 0.01 -15.64
N GLN A 482 8.56 0.53 -15.71
CA GLN A 482 9.63 0.00 -16.56
C GLN A 482 10.36 -1.19 -15.93
N GLY A 483 10.21 -1.38 -14.61
CA GLY A 483 10.82 -2.47 -13.87
C GLY A 483 12.23 -2.21 -13.38
N ASP A 484 12.75 -1.00 -13.54
CA ASP A 484 14.13 -0.63 -13.20
C ASP A 484 14.30 -0.27 -11.72
N ILE A 485 13.20 0.02 -11.02
CA ILE A 485 13.20 0.30 -9.58
C ILE A 485 12.40 -0.79 -8.90
N ARG A 486 13.01 -1.45 -7.92
CA ARG A 486 12.42 -2.53 -7.13
C ARG A 486 12.65 -2.28 -5.65
N LEU A 487 11.56 -2.34 -4.87
CA LEU A 487 11.62 -2.15 -3.43
C LEU A 487 10.85 -3.30 -2.75
N ALA A 488 11.49 -3.99 -1.80
CA ALA A 488 10.84 -4.99 -0.97
C ALA A 488 10.42 -4.35 0.37
N LEU A 489 9.15 -4.43 0.71
CA LEU A 489 8.55 -3.90 1.93
C LEU A 489 8.31 -5.07 2.89
N ASN A 490 9.09 -5.13 3.98
CA ASN A 490 9.09 -6.24 4.92
C ASN A 490 8.47 -5.81 6.24
N ILE A 491 7.47 -6.56 6.71
CA ILE A 491 6.82 -6.34 8.00
C ILE A 491 6.77 -7.62 8.83
N SER A 492 6.64 -7.48 10.15
CA SER A 492 6.34 -8.58 11.03
C SER A 492 5.44 -8.13 12.17
N GLN A 493 4.45 -8.94 12.50
CA GLN A 493 3.62 -8.76 13.70
C GLN A 493 4.29 -9.31 14.96
N SER A 494 5.29 -10.19 14.80
CA SER A 494 6.07 -10.71 15.92
C SER A 494 7.18 -9.73 16.29
N ARG A 495 7.30 -9.40 17.56
CA ARG A 495 8.29 -8.43 18.08
C ARG A 495 9.73 -8.97 18.11
N ALA A 496 9.92 -10.27 17.99
CA ALA A 496 11.22 -10.91 18.12
C ALA A 496 11.89 -11.25 16.78
N THR A 497 11.21 -11.10 15.65
CA THR A 497 11.79 -11.32 14.32
C THR A 497 12.92 -10.33 14.03
N GLN A 498 13.80 -10.69 13.11
CA GLN A 498 14.89 -9.81 12.67
C GLN A 498 14.37 -8.46 12.18
N ILE A 499 13.27 -8.46 11.40
CA ILE A 499 12.63 -7.23 10.92
C ILE A 499 12.16 -6.36 12.09
N ALA A 500 11.43 -6.92 13.05
CA ALA A 500 10.94 -6.15 14.20
C ALA A 500 12.07 -5.58 15.06
N ARG A 501 13.17 -6.33 15.23
CA ARG A 501 14.37 -5.83 15.93
C ARG A 501 15.03 -4.69 15.16
N SER A 502 15.12 -4.79 13.83
CA SER A 502 15.67 -3.72 12.99
C SER A 502 14.82 -2.45 13.07
N VAL A 503 13.50 -2.58 12.97
CA VAL A 503 12.54 -1.46 13.14
C VAL A 503 12.71 -0.80 14.51
N ALA A 504 12.88 -1.59 15.59
CA ALA A 504 13.14 -1.06 16.91
C ALA A 504 14.50 -0.32 17.02
N CYS A 505 15.55 -0.82 16.35
CA CYS A 505 16.85 -0.16 16.28
C CYS A 505 16.82 1.17 15.54
N TYR A 506 15.98 1.28 14.51
CA TYR A 506 15.78 2.53 13.75
C TYR A 506 14.76 3.46 14.39
N GLN A 507 13.97 2.99 15.36
CA GLN A 507 12.82 3.69 15.92
C GLN A 507 11.80 4.08 14.81
N GLY A 508 11.56 3.16 13.89
CA GLY A 508 10.71 3.33 12.73
C GLY A 508 11.16 2.49 11.55
N ALA A 509 10.63 2.80 10.36
CA ALA A 509 11.05 2.12 9.15
C ALA A 509 12.54 2.39 8.85
N GLY A 510 13.18 1.45 8.17
CA GLY A 510 14.58 1.62 7.78
C GLY A 510 15.06 0.59 6.78
N LEU A 511 16.20 0.88 6.17
CA LEU A 511 16.84 -0.04 5.23
C LEU A 511 17.26 -1.33 5.92
N GLN A 512 16.79 -2.45 5.39
CA GLN A 512 17.31 -3.77 5.74
C GLN A 512 18.55 -4.09 4.91
N HIS A 513 18.45 -4.01 3.57
CA HIS A 513 19.59 -4.13 2.69
C HIS A 513 19.44 -3.37 1.38
N ALA A 514 20.60 -3.04 0.79
CA ALA A 514 20.70 -2.56 -0.57
C ALA A 514 21.45 -3.61 -1.42
N ALA A 515 20.87 -3.97 -2.56
CA ALA A 515 21.42 -4.95 -3.48
C ALA A 515 22.05 -4.26 -4.70
N PHE A 516 23.25 -4.71 -5.08
CA PHE A 516 23.96 -4.22 -6.25
C PHE A 516 24.01 -5.30 -7.33
N ALA A 517 23.58 -4.96 -8.55
CA ALA A 517 23.60 -5.85 -9.69
C ALA A 517 25.03 -6.00 -10.22
N CYS A 518 25.56 -7.21 -10.23
CA CYS A 518 26.85 -7.56 -10.82
C CYS A 518 26.67 -8.05 -12.26
N ARG A 519 27.68 -7.82 -13.08
CA ARG A 519 27.77 -8.40 -14.43
C ARG A 519 28.15 -9.89 -14.36
N ASP A 520 29.08 -10.22 -13.47
CA ASP A 520 29.59 -11.58 -13.19
C ASP A 520 29.96 -11.61 -11.70
N LEU A 521 29.08 -12.14 -10.88
CA LEU A 521 29.25 -12.15 -9.41
C LEU A 521 30.40 -13.05 -8.97
N PRO A 522 30.59 -14.28 -9.50
CA PRO A 522 31.74 -15.10 -9.20
C PRO A 522 33.08 -14.41 -9.49
N ALA A 523 33.21 -13.79 -10.65
CA ALA A 523 34.42 -13.05 -11.01
C ALA A 523 34.65 -11.81 -10.12
N ALA A 524 33.59 -11.10 -9.75
CA ALA A 524 33.67 -9.98 -8.81
C ALA A 524 34.16 -10.45 -7.43
N CYS A 525 33.67 -11.58 -6.92
CA CYS A 525 34.12 -12.16 -5.65
C CYS A 525 35.62 -12.53 -5.66
N ASP A 526 36.12 -13.09 -6.76
CA ASP A 526 37.54 -13.45 -6.89
C ASP A 526 38.45 -12.20 -6.93
N GLN A 527 37.96 -11.10 -7.50
CA GLN A 527 38.71 -9.83 -7.60
C GLN A 527 38.65 -8.98 -6.32
N LEU A 528 37.63 -9.17 -5.48
CA LEU A 528 37.41 -8.43 -4.26
C LEU A 528 37.84 -9.25 -3.03
N ALA A 529 39.16 -9.45 -2.87
CA ALA A 529 39.73 -10.32 -1.81
C ALA A 529 39.23 -9.97 -0.39
N GLU A 530 38.89 -8.72 -0.12
CA GLU A 530 38.36 -8.27 1.17
C GLU A 530 36.85 -8.59 1.36
N VAL A 531 36.11 -8.88 0.27
CA VAL A 531 34.66 -9.23 0.35
C VAL A 531 34.45 -10.43 1.28
N ALA A 532 35.31 -11.44 1.20
CA ALA A 532 35.21 -12.64 2.02
C ALA A 532 35.16 -12.35 3.52
N ARG A 533 35.83 -11.30 4.00
CA ARG A 533 35.82 -10.89 5.42
C ARG A 533 34.49 -10.29 5.87
N HIS A 534 33.76 -9.72 4.92
CA HIS A 534 32.45 -9.06 5.17
C HIS A 534 31.27 -9.97 4.81
N THR A 535 31.51 -11.08 4.15
CA THR A 535 30.47 -12.02 3.70
C THR A 535 29.82 -12.74 4.88
N LEU A 536 28.50 -12.88 4.79
CA LEU A 536 27.71 -13.70 5.71
C LEU A 536 28.05 -15.19 5.49
N PRO A 537 28.52 -15.92 6.50
CA PRO A 537 28.84 -17.34 6.34
C PRO A 537 27.55 -18.15 6.18
N ILE A 538 27.47 -18.91 5.10
CA ILE A 538 26.31 -19.77 4.81
C ILE A 538 26.59 -21.20 5.29
N PRO A 539 25.64 -21.83 6.00
CA PRO A 539 25.81 -23.20 6.50
C PRO A 539 26.07 -24.23 5.38
N ALA A 540 26.99 -25.18 5.61
CA ALA A 540 27.41 -26.16 4.60
C ALA A 540 26.25 -27.01 4.05
N ASN A 541 25.28 -27.38 4.92
CA ASN A 541 24.10 -28.15 4.50
C ASN A 541 23.27 -27.48 3.40
N TYR A 542 23.31 -26.14 3.25
CA TYR A 542 22.68 -25.45 2.14
C TYR A 542 23.24 -25.91 0.78
N TYR A 543 24.57 -26.09 0.71
CA TYR A 543 25.24 -26.51 -0.51
C TYR A 543 25.03 -28.01 -0.79
N ASP A 544 24.85 -28.83 0.26
CA ASP A 544 24.45 -30.23 0.13
C ASP A 544 23.07 -30.35 -0.53
N ASP A 545 22.11 -29.50 -0.09
CA ASP A 545 20.78 -29.42 -0.69
C ASP A 545 20.83 -28.90 -2.13
N LEU A 546 21.67 -27.89 -2.44
CA LEU A 546 21.86 -27.41 -3.80
C LEU A 546 22.43 -28.52 -4.71
N LEU A 547 23.41 -29.26 -4.23
CA LEU A 547 24.01 -30.38 -4.96
C LEU A 547 22.97 -31.45 -5.27
N ALA A 548 22.08 -31.75 -4.32
CA ALA A 548 21.01 -32.73 -4.52
C ALA A 548 19.95 -32.25 -5.55
N ARG A 549 19.64 -30.95 -5.58
CA ARG A 549 18.62 -30.35 -6.46
C ARG A 549 19.14 -30.07 -7.87
N PHE A 550 20.38 -29.61 -8.01
CA PHE A 550 20.93 -29.04 -9.24
C PHE A 550 22.30 -29.67 -9.61
N GLY A 551 22.69 -30.76 -8.95
CA GLY A 551 23.98 -31.40 -9.18
C GLY A 551 24.21 -31.77 -10.66
N GLY A 552 25.33 -31.34 -11.19
CA GLY A 552 25.68 -31.50 -12.62
C GLY A 552 25.34 -30.27 -13.47
N GLU A 553 24.50 -29.37 -13.04
CA GLU A 553 24.18 -28.09 -13.72
C GLU A 553 24.96 -26.91 -13.14
N LEU A 554 25.39 -27.00 -11.85
CA LEU A 554 26.06 -25.93 -11.13
C LEU A 554 27.41 -26.38 -10.56
N ASP A 555 28.40 -25.48 -10.57
CA ASP A 555 29.59 -25.65 -9.75
C ASP A 555 29.32 -25.29 -8.28
N VAL A 556 28.64 -26.20 -7.56
CA VAL A 556 28.28 -26.01 -6.16
C VAL A 556 29.52 -25.81 -5.30
N GLY A 557 30.67 -26.41 -5.67
CA GLY A 557 31.94 -26.22 -4.95
C GLY A 557 32.44 -24.78 -5.03
N GLN A 558 32.31 -24.12 -6.19
CA GLN A 558 32.61 -22.69 -6.33
C GLN A 558 31.64 -21.84 -5.49
N LEU A 559 30.32 -22.11 -5.59
CA LEU A 559 29.32 -21.37 -4.81
C LEU A 559 29.62 -21.45 -3.31
N GLN A 560 29.98 -22.62 -2.80
CA GLN A 560 30.33 -22.81 -1.38
C GLN A 560 31.59 -22.04 -0.99
N ARG A 561 32.66 -22.10 -1.79
CA ARG A 561 33.89 -21.34 -1.49
C ARG A 561 33.66 -19.83 -1.44
N GLN A 562 32.80 -19.31 -2.30
CA GLN A 562 32.47 -17.89 -2.39
C GLN A 562 31.27 -17.49 -1.54
N GLN A 563 30.63 -18.43 -0.83
CA GLN A 563 29.43 -18.21 -0.01
C GLN A 563 28.24 -17.67 -0.80
N LEU A 564 28.13 -18.03 -2.08
CA LEU A 564 27.06 -17.64 -2.97
C LEU A 564 25.81 -18.48 -2.73
N LEU A 565 24.68 -17.82 -2.73
CA LEU A 565 23.35 -18.42 -2.75
C LEU A 565 22.85 -18.47 -4.19
N TYR A 566 21.97 -19.43 -4.47
CA TYR A 566 21.41 -19.66 -5.80
C TYR A 566 19.90 -19.85 -5.72
N ASP A 567 19.17 -19.29 -6.68
CA ASP A 567 17.74 -19.53 -6.88
C ASP A 567 17.45 -19.66 -8.38
N ARG A 568 16.37 -20.37 -8.72
CA ARG A 568 15.87 -20.50 -10.08
C ARG A 568 14.36 -20.27 -10.09
N ASP A 569 13.92 -19.37 -10.97
CA ASP A 569 12.50 -19.11 -11.14
C ASP A 569 11.80 -20.19 -12.00
N PRO A 570 10.45 -20.25 -12.01
CA PRO A 570 9.71 -21.22 -12.81
C PRO A 570 9.90 -21.09 -14.32
N GLN A 571 10.40 -19.94 -14.79
CA GLN A 571 10.68 -19.68 -16.21
C GLN A 571 12.09 -20.11 -16.62
N GLY A 572 12.91 -20.56 -15.66
CA GLY A 572 14.28 -21.04 -15.89
C GLY A 572 15.36 -19.95 -15.79
N GLY A 573 15.00 -18.76 -15.31
CA GLY A 573 15.96 -17.73 -14.95
C GLY A 573 16.73 -18.07 -13.69
N ASP A 574 18.02 -17.75 -13.63
CA ASP A 574 18.91 -18.03 -12.51
C ASP A 574 19.27 -16.76 -11.74
N PHE A 575 19.43 -16.89 -10.43
CA PHE A 575 19.82 -15.81 -9.53
C PHE A 575 20.96 -16.25 -8.63
N LEU A 576 22.08 -15.58 -8.74
CA LEU A 576 23.19 -15.72 -7.82
C LEU A 576 23.21 -14.51 -6.90
N HIS A 577 23.45 -14.74 -5.61
CA HIS A 577 23.56 -13.64 -4.69
C HIS A 577 24.41 -13.95 -3.46
N LEU A 578 24.92 -12.89 -2.84
CA LEU A 578 25.79 -12.94 -1.67
C LEU A 578 25.37 -11.83 -0.72
N TYR A 579 25.30 -12.14 0.57
CA TYR A 579 25.02 -11.16 1.61
C TYR A 579 26.27 -10.79 2.40
N THR A 580 26.39 -9.51 2.77
CA THR A 580 27.37 -9.11 3.78
C THR A 580 26.82 -9.32 5.20
N ARG A 581 27.72 -9.34 6.19
CA ARG A 581 27.34 -9.17 7.58
C ARG A 581 26.70 -7.80 7.78
N PRO A 582 25.83 -7.61 8.79
CA PRO A 582 25.29 -6.29 9.11
C PRO A 582 26.40 -5.28 9.40
N PHE A 583 26.24 -4.04 8.93
CA PHE A 583 27.18 -2.96 9.20
C PHE A 583 27.38 -2.72 10.69
N THR A 584 26.29 -2.76 11.45
CA THR A 584 26.23 -2.88 12.91
C THR A 584 25.04 -3.73 13.29
N ALA A 585 25.02 -4.30 14.49
CA ALA A 585 23.95 -5.16 14.95
C ALA A 585 22.57 -4.52 14.79
N GLY A 586 21.64 -5.25 14.15
CA GLY A 586 20.28 -4.81 13.89
C GLY A 586 20.11 -3.74 12.79
N ARG A 587 21.21 -3.34 12.12
CA ARG A 587 21.20 -2.33 11.05
C ARG A 587 21.29 -2.99 9.67
N PHE A 588 21.51 -2.19 8.66
CA PHE A 588 21.57 -2.61 7.26
C PHE A 588 22.78 -3.48 6.94
N PHE A 589 22.65 -4.22 5.86
CA PHE A 589 23.71 -4.96 5.19
C PHE A 589 23.61 -4.74 3.67
N PHE A 590 24.60 -5.25 2.94
CA PHE A 590 24.59 -5.18 1.49
C PHE A 590 24.40 -6.58 0.88
N GLU A 591 23.87 -6.58 -0.33
CA GLU A 591 23.72 -7.77 -1.17
C GLU A 591 24.39 -7.52 -2.51
N LEU A 592 25.11 -8.50 -3.02
CA LEU A 592 25.61 -8.52 -4.39
C LEU A 592 24.80 -9.54 -5.18
N THR A 593 24.32 -9.19 -6.37
CA THR A 593 23.40 -10.04 -7.12
C THR A 593 23.79 -10.15 -8.58
N GLU A 594 23.52 -11.32 -9.18
CA GLU A 594 23.58 -11.52 -10.61
C GLU A 594 22.32 -12.21 -11.09
N ARG A 595 21.62 -11.58 -12.05
CA ARG A 595 20.43 -12.12 -12.70
C ARG A 595 20.79 -12.66 -14.07
N ARG A 596 20.46 -13.94 -14.33
CA ARG A 596 20.69 -14.60 -15.62
C ARG A 596 19.38 -15.01 -16.24
N ALA A 597 19.34 -15.11 -17.56
CA ALA A 597 18.21 -15.62 -18.34
C ALA A 597 16.84 -15.01 -17.98
N GLY A 598 16.83 -13.71 -17.58
CA GLY A 598 15.59 -12.99 -17.30
C GLY A 598 14.96 -13.26 -15.92
N TYR A 599 15.71 -13.80 -14.97
CA TYR A 599 15.21 -14.00 -13.59
C TYR A 599 14.55 -12.72 -13.04
N ALA A 600 13.30 -12.83 -12.60
CA ALA A 600 12.48 -11.68 -12.20
C ALA A 600 12.20 -11.59 -10.69
N LEU A 601 12.47 -12.66 -9.92
CA LEU A 601 12.17 -12.72 -8.48
C LEU A 601 13.30 -12.11 -7.60
N TYR A 602 13.24 -12.28 -6.30
CA TYR A 602 14.11 -11.62 -5.30
C TYR A 602 14.90 -12.62 -4.43
N GLY A 603 15.10 -13.86 -4.90
CA GLY A 603 15.81 -14.88 -4.12
C GLY A 603 15.14 -15.25 -2.80
N ALA A 604 13.82 -15.08 -2.70
CA ALA A 604 13.08 -15.31 -1.46
C ALA A 604 13.18 -16.75 -0.94
N ALA A 605 13.44 -17.73 -1.81
CA ALA A 605 13.70 -19.12 -1.42
C ALA A 605 14.89 -19.25 -0.46
N ASN A 606 15.85 -18.32 -0.53
CA ASN A 606 17.04 -18.28 0.32
C ASN A 606 16.88 -17.43 1.59
N ALA A 607 15.73 -16.78 1.78
CA ALA A 607 15.52 -15.88 2.93
C ALA A 607 15.64 -16.61 4.27
N ALA A 608 15.14 -17.84 4.38
CA ALA A 608 15.25 -18.64 5.60
C ALA A 608 16.71 -18.96 5.96
N VAL A 609 17.53 -19.30 4.97
CA VAL A 609 18.96 -19.58 5.14
C VAL A 609 19.69 -18.31 5.60
N ARG A 610 19.42 -17.17 4.96
CA ARG A 610 19.97 -15.87 5.36
C ARG A 610 19.59 -15.51 6.80
N LEU A 611 18.32 -15.62 7.14
CA LEU A 611 17.81 -15.30 8.48
C LEU A 611 18.46 -16.19 9.54
N ALA A 612 18.63 -17.49 9.26
CA ALA A 612 19.34 -18.41 10.15
C ALA A 612 20.82 -18.03 10.30
N ALA A 613 21.52 -17.76 9.20
CA ALA A 613 22.93 -17.37 9.23
C ALA A 613 23.18 -16.08 10.01
N MET A 614 22.29 -15.11 9.91
CA MET A 614 22.37 -13.81 10.61
C MET A 614 22.17 -13.90 12.13
N GLN A 615 21.64 -15.02 12.66
CA GLN A 615 21.53 -15.20 14.12
C GLN A 615 22.91 -15.32 14.81
N TYR A 616 23.95 -15.66 14.05
CA TYR A 616 25.31 -15.86 14.53
C TYR A 616 26.23 -14.66 14.25
N CYS A 617 25.69 -13.51 13.80
CA CYS A 617 26.47 -12.31 13.44
C CYS A 617 26.32 -11.18 14.46
#